data_4c6fa8a8f7bab5529cfe9373caf6949b
#
_entry.id   4c6fa8a8f7bab5529cfe9373caf6949b
#
_cell.length_a   1.000
_cell.length_b   1.000
_cell.length_c   1.000
_cell.angle_alpha   90.00
_cell.angle_beta   90.00
_cell.angle_gamma   90.00
#
_symmetry.space_group_name_H-M   'P 1'
#
loop_
_entity.id
_entity.type
_entity.pdbx_description
1 polymer ?
#
loop_
_entity_poly.entity_id
_entity_poly.type
_entity_poly.pdbx_seq_one_letter_code
_entity_poly.pdbx_strand_id
1 'polypeptide(L)'
;MAFRIEDIELGDDTSLLAELVACWRASVEATHTFLTPDDIERIAGYVPDAIASVAHLAVCRDEGGKVAGFIGVDDAMVEMLFIHPSLRGCGLGSLLLDHAVSEHGATLVDVNEQNGQAVGFYEHYGFEVFDRSETDGMGDPFPILHMRLRPTSHGSA
;
A
#
# COMPACT_ATOMS: atom_id res chain seq x y z
N MET A 1 -17.76 2.26 13.24
CA MET A 1 -17.33 1.07 12.48
C MET A 1 -16.00 0.58 13.06
N ALA A 2 -15.93 -0.68 13.41
CA ALA A 2 -14.74 -1.23 14.05
C ALA A 2 -13.90 -1.97 13.02
N PHE A 3 -12.61 -1.67 12.98
CA PHE A 3 -11.66 -2.33 12.09
C PHE A 3 -10.58 -3.01 12.92
N ARG A 4 -10.13 -4.16 12.47
CA ARG A 4 -9.06 -4.90 13.13
C ARG A 4 -7.88 -5.04 12.17
N ILE A 5 -6.69 -4.76 12.68
CA ILE A 5 -5.46 -4.96 11.91
C ILE A 5 -4.76 -6.18 12.48
N GLU A 6 -4.36 -7.08 11.60
CA GLU A 6 -3.63 -8.28 11.99
C GLU A 6 -2.53 -8.59 10.99
N ASP A 7 -1.38 -8.99 11.52
CA ASP A 7 -0.31 -9.53 10.69
C ASP A 7 -0.73 -10.92 10.24
N ILE A 8 -0.45 -11.24 8.98
CA ILE A 8 -0.80 -12.55 8.42
C ILE A 8 0.40 -13.19 7.76
N GLU A 9 0.42 -14.52 7.79
CA GLU A 9 1.30 -15.31 6.96
C GLU A 9 0.42 -15.98 5.91
N LEU A 10 0.64 -15.59 4.65
CA LEU A 10 -0.23 -16.05 3.57
C LEU A 10 -0.12 -17.57 3.34
N GLY A 11 1.12 -18.09 3.34
CA GLY A 11 1.34 -19.52 3.10
C GLY A 11 0.66 -19.96 1.82
N ASP A 12 -0.12 -21.04 1.92
CA ASP A 12 -0.87 -21.61 0.80
C ASP A 12 -2.35 -21.18 0.81
N ASP A 13 -2.70 -20.12 1.53
CA ASP A 13 -4.08 -19.65 1.60
C ASP A 13 -4.48 -18.91 0.33
N THR A 14 -4.93 -19.67 -0.67
CA THR A 14 -5.33 -19.12 -1.97
C THR A 14 -6.60 -18.28 -1.86
N SER A 15 -7.46 -18.58 -0.90
CA SER A 15 -8.69 -17.83 -0.66
C SER A 15 -8.39 -16.41 -0.17
N LEU A 16 -7.49 -16.30 0.80
CA LEU A 16 -7.06 -15.00 1.30
C LEU A 16 -6.32 -14.22 0.22
N LEU A 17 -5.44 -14.88 -0.53
CA LEU A 17 -4.75 -14.22 -1.64
C LEU A 17 -5.74 -13.64 -2.64
N ALA A 18 -6.78 -14.39 -2.98
CA ALA A 18 -7.81 -13.92 -3.91
C ALA A 18 -8.53 -12.68 -3.36
N GLU A 19 -8.81 -12.63 -2.06
CA GLU A 19 -9.43 -11.46 -1.43
C GLU A 19 -8.50 -10.23 -1.51
N LEU A 20 -7.21 -10.42 -1.29
CA LEU A 20 -6.23 -9.33 -1.36
C LEU A 20 -6.10 -8.80 -2.78
N VAL A 21 -6.05 -9.69 -3.77
CA VAL A 21 -5.99 -9.30 -5.18
C VAL A 21 -7.25 -8.53 -5.58
N ALA A 22 -8.42 -8.98 -5.11
CA ALA A 22 -9.68 -8.28 -5.38
C ALA A 22 -9.69 -6.88 -4.75
N CYS A 23 -9.16 -6.72 -3.56
CA CYS A 23 -9.02 -5.42 -2.91
C CYS A 23 -8.07 -4.52 -3.69
N TRP A 24 -6.94 -5.06 -4.14
CA TRP A 24 -6.01 -4.33 -4.99
C TRP A 24 -6.69 -3.81 -6.26
N ARG A 25 -7.38 -4.70 -6.98
CA ARG A 25 -8.04 -4.32 -8.24
C ARG A 25 -9.09 -3.24 -8.01
N ALA A 26 -9.93 -3.40 -7.01
CA ALA A 26 -10.97 -2.40 -6.70
C ALA A 26 -10.36 -1.04 -6.40
N SER A 27 -9.29 -1.02 -5.63
CA SER A 27 -8.60 0.21 -5.26
C SER A 27 -7.97 0.88 -6.47
N VAL A 28 -7.26 0.11 -7.29
CA VAL A 28 -6.55 0.64 -8.46
C VAL A 28 -7.54 1.17 -9.51
N GLU A 29 -8.62 0.45 -9.76
CA GLU A 29 -9.64 0.90 -10.71
C GLU A 29 -10.29 2.20 -10.28
N ALA A 30 -10.41 2.43 -8.99
CA ALA A 30 -11.04 3.64 -8.46
C ALA A 30 -10.08 4.84 -8.40
N THR A 31 -8.76 4.62 -8.27
CA THR A 31 -7.81 5.69 -7.95
C THR A 31 -6.73 5.93 -8.99
N HIS A 32 -6.35 4.90 -9.77
CA HIS A 32 -5.25 5.01 -10.73
C HIS A 32 -5.79 5.30 -12.12
N THR A 33 -6.38 6.50 -12.28
CA THR A 33 -7.04 6.90 -13.53
C THR A 33 -6.06 7.05 -14.70
N PHE A 34 -4.76 7.10 -14.42
CA PHE A 34 -3.72 7.16 -15.44
C PHE A 34 -3.39 5.79 -16.05
N LEU A 35 -3.93 4.70 -15.49
CA LEU A 35 -3.74 3.35 -16.03
C LEU A 35 -4.89 3.00 -16.98
N THR A 36 -4.55 2.43 -18.12
CA THR A 36 -5.56 1.88 -19.03
C THR A 36 -6.02 0.51 -18.52
N PRO A 37 -7.17 -0.01 -18.99
CA PRO A 37 -7.57 -1.37 -18.66
C PRO A 37 -6.49 -2.41 -18.99
N ASP A 38 -5.77 -2.24 -20.11
CA ASP A 38 -4.68 -3.14 -20.47
C ASP A 38 -3.52 -3.07 -19.49
N ASP A 39 -3.19 -1.87 -19.00
CA ASP A 39 -2.16 -1.69 -17.99
C ASP A 39 -2.55 -2.44 -16.70
N ILE A 40 -3.80 -2.34 -16.28
CA ILE A 40 -4.30 -3.01 -15.08
C ILE A 40 -4.20 -4.54 -15.23
N GLU A 41 -4.60 -5.09 -16.38
CA GLU A 41 -4.51 -6.52 -16.62
C GLU A 41 -3.05 -7.00 -16.62
N ARG A 42 -2.16 -6.24 -17.21
CA ARG A 42 -0.73 -6.58 -17.23
C ARG A 42 -0.17 -6.61 -15.81
N ILE A 43 -0.47 -5.58 -15.00
CA ILE A 43 -0.02 -5.51 -13.61
C ILE A 43 -0.65 -6.64 -12.79
N ALA A 44 -1.93 -6.93 -13.01
CA ALA A 44 -2.63 -8.01 -12.32
C ALA A 44 -1.92 -9.36 -12.47
N GLY A 45 -1.18 -9.54 -13.54
CA GLY A 45 -0.46 -10.80 -13.78
C GLY A 45 0.63 -11.09 -12.77
N TYR A 46 1.22 -10.07 -12.13
CA TYR A 46 2.27 -10.30 -11.14
C TYR A 46 1.92 -9.83 -9.72
N VAL A 47 0.72 -9.30 -9.51
CA VAL A 47 0.29 -8.86 -8.19
C VAL A 47 0.22 -10.02 -7.18
N PRO A 48 -0.31 -11.21 -7.52
CA PRO A 48 -0.32 -12.31 -6.54
C PRO A 48 1.08 -12.67 -6.04
N ASP A 49 2.06 -12.74 -6.92
CA ASP A 49 3.43 -13.06 -6.53
C ASP A 49 4.04 -11.93 -5.68
N ALA A 50 3.73 -10.68 -6.02
CA ALA A 50 4.20 -9.54 -5.25
C ALA A 50 3.66 -9.58 -3.82
N ILE A 51 2.36 -9.86 -3.66
CA ILE A 51 1.75 -9.98 -2.33
C ILE A 51 2.38 -11.13 -1.56
N ALA A 52 2.58 -12.26 -2.20
CA ALA A 52 3.13 -13.45 -1.56
C ALA A 52 4.61 -13.29 -1.15
N SER A 53 5.33 -12.38 -1.78
CA SER A 53 6.78 -12.25 -1.59
C SER A 53 7.20 -11.24 -0.52
N VAL A 54 6.29 -10.37 -0.04
CA VAL A 54 6.69 -9.39 0.97
C VAL A 54 6.95 -10.07 2.31
N ALA A 55 7.92 -9.53 3.04
CA ALA A 55 8.32 -10.09 4.33
C ALA A 55 7.23 -9.96 5.39
N HIS A 56 6.51 -8.83 5.39
CA HIS A 56 5.48 -8.55 6.38
C HIS A 56 4.21 -8.09 5.68
N LEU A 57 3.11 -8.77 5.96
CA LEU A 57 1.82 -8.48 5.36
C LEU A 57 0.81 -8.32 6.49
N ALA A 58 0.09 -7.21 6.51
CA ALA A 58 -0.96 -6.95 7.49
C ALA A 58 -2.25 -6.60 6.77
N VAL A 59 -3.36 -7.11 7.28
CA VAL A 59 -4.68 -6.81 6.73
C VAL A 59 -5.52 -6.08 7.75
N CYS A 60 -6.40 -5.23 7.24
CA CYS A 60 -7.45 -4.59 8.02
C CYS A 60 -8.77 -5.25 7.63
N ARG A 61 -9.50 -5.76 8.62
CA ARG A 61 -10.80 -6.38 8.39
C ARG A 61 -11.90 -5.55 9.02
N ASP A 62 -13.04 -5.51 8.35
CA ASP A 62 -14.22 -4.86 8.89
C ASP A 62 -14.94 -5.78 9.91
N GLU A 63 -16.05 -5.32 10.45
CA GLU A 63 -16.82 -6.07 11.45
C GLU A 63 -17.30 -7.43 10.94
N GLY A 64 -17.55 -7.52 9.63
CA GLY A 64 -17.96 -8.76 8.99
C GLY A 64 -16.82 -9.69 8.63
N GLY A 65 -15.58 -9.29 8.90
CA GLY A 65 -14.39 -10.09 8.60
C GLY A 65 -13.87 -9.93 7.18
N LYS A 66 -14.46 -9.03 6.38
CA LYS A 66 -13.97 -8.77 5.02
C LYS A 66 -12.70 -7.94 5.03
N VAL A 67 -11.85 -8.18 4.04
CA VAL A 67 -10.65 -7.38 3.86
C VAL A 67 -11.05 -5.97 3.43
N ALA A 68 -10.74 -5.00 4.29
CA ALA A 68 -10.99 -3.59 4.02
C ALA A 68 -9.78 -2.91 3.41
N GLY A 69 -8.60 -3.43 3.67
CA GLY A 69 -7.34 -2.93 3.14
C GLY A 69 -6.18 -3.79 3.61
N PHE A 70 -5.01 -3.56 3.04
CA PHE A 70 -3.82 -4.28 3.45
C PHE A 70 -2.56 -3.48 3.16
N ILE A 71 -1.49 -3.83 3.85
CA ILE A 71 -0.18 -3.21 3.68
C ILE A 71 0.89 -4.30 3.66
N GLY A 72 1.85 -4.15 2.77
CA GLY A 72 3.02 -5.03 2.70
C GLY A 72 4.29 -4.24 2.91
N VAL A 73 5.18 -4.76 3.74
CA VAL A 73 6.45 -4.11 4.08
C VAL A 73 7.59 -5.09 3.86
N ASP A 74 8.65 -4.62 3.24
CA ASP A 74 9.86 -5.39 3.05
C ASP A 74 11.05 -4.47 3.25
N ASP A 75 11.97 -4.84 4.15
CA ASP A 75 13.20 -4.11 4.41
C ASP A 75 12.96 -2.60 4.62
N ALA A 76 12.07 -2.28 5.55
CA ALA A 76 11.66 -0.91 5.93
C ALA A 76 10.91 -0.15 4.82
N MET A 77 10.63 -0.78 3.69
CA MET A 77 9.92 -0.18 2.58
C MET A 77 8.46 -0.63 2.57
N VAL A 78 7.54 0.33 2.51
CA VAL A 78 6.15 0.02 2.22
C VAL A 78 6.08 -0.34 0.74
N GLU A 79 5.88 -1.63 0.47
CA GLU A 79 5.83 -2.12 -0.92
C GLU A 79 4.43 -1.99 -1.51
N MET A 80 3.41 -2.02 -0.67
CA MET A 80 2.03 -1.90 -1.12
C MET A 80 1.15 -1.43 0.03
N LEU A 81 0.16 -0.61 -0.31
CA LEU A 81 -0.87 -0.15 0.63
C LEU A 81 -2.12 0.12 -0.19
N PHE A 82 -3.15 -0.68 0.02
CA PHE A 82 -4.40 -0.56 -0.73
C PHE A 82 -5.59 -0.61 0.21
N ILE A 83 -6.56 0.28 -0.04
CA ILE A 83 -7.79 0.38 0.74
C ILE A 83 -8.95 0.17 -0.23
N HIS A 84 -9.95 -0.63 0.18
CA HIS A 84 -11.14 -0.81 -0.63
C HIS A 84 -11.81 0.56 -0.84
N PRO A 85 -12.20 0.91 -2.09
CA PRO A 85 -12.67 2.26 -2.38
C PRO A 85 -13.93 2.68 -1.60
N SER A 86 -14.77 1.73 -1.20
CA SER A 86 -15.96 2.02 -0.40
C SER A 86 -15.62 2.52 1.00
N LEU A 87 -14.38 2.34 1.45
CA LEU A 87 -13.94 2.67 2.82
C LEU A 87 -12.89 3.78 2.84
N ARG A 88 -12.74 4.49 1.75
CA ARG A 88 -11.83 5.63 1.69
C ARG A 88 -12.38 6.75 2.58
N GLY A 89 -11.46 7.50 3.20
CA GLY A 89 -11.85 8.57 4.11
C GLY A 89 -12.16 8.10 5.52
N CYS A 90 -12.03 6.81 5.82
CA CYS A 90 -12.29 6.25 7.15
C CYS A 90 -11.04 6.17 8.03
N GLY A 91 -9.90 6.66 7.54
CA GLY A 91 -8.64 6.62 8.29
C GLY A 91 -7.91 5.29 8.26
N LEU A 92 -8.33 4.36 7.41
CA LEU A 92 -7.71 3.02 7.34
C LEU A 92 -6.27 3.06 6.85
N GLY A 93 -5.97 3.94 5.90
CA GLY A 93 -4.60 4.08 5.39
C GLY A 93 -3.65 4.46 6.51
N SER A 94 -4.04 5.42 7.35
CA SER A 94 -3.22 5.83 8.48
C SER A 94 -3.09 4.73 9.52
N LEU A 95 -4.15 3.98 9.78
CA LEU A 95 -4.10 2.86 10.73
C LEU A 95 -3.12 1.78 10.27
N LEU A 96 -3.19 1.41 8.99
CA LEU A 96 -2.28 0.41 8.42
C LEU A 96 -0.84 0.93 8.40
N LEU A 97 -0.65 2.19 8.03
CA LEU A 97 0.69 2.78 8.01
C LEU A 97 1.27 2.91 9.41
N ASP A 98 0.48 3.30 10.41
CA ASP A 98 0.90 3.32 11.82
C ASP A 98 1.39 1.94 12.25
N HIS A 99 0.65 0.90 11.89
CA HIS A 99 1.03 -0.48 12.20
C HIS A 99 2.37 -0.84 11.56
N ALA A 100 2.54 -0.51 10.28
CA ALA A 100 3.77 -0.80 9.55
C ALA A 100 4.97 -0.06 10.16
N VAL A 101 4.79 1.20 10.53
CA VAL A 101 5.86 2.00 11.13
C VAL A 101 6.23 1.47 12.51
N SER A 102 5.23 1.21 13.36
CA SER A 102 5.48 0.82 14.76
C SER A 102 5.92 -0.63 14.89
N GLU A 103 5.35 -1.55 14.10
CA GLU A 103 5.61 -2.98 14.25
C GLU A 103 6.69 -3.51 13.31
N HIS A 104 6.89 -2.87 12.15
CA HIS A 104 7.78 -3.37 11.12
C HIS A 104 8.85 -2.37 10.69
N GLY A 105 8.93 -1.22 11.36
CA GLY A 105 9.98 -0.24 11.11
C GLY A 105 9.93 0.40 9.73
N ALA A 106 8.76 0.53 9.13
CA ALA A 106 8.62 1.12 7.81
C ALA A 106 8.99 2.60 7.84
N THR A 107 9.92 3.00 6.97
CA THR A 107 10.37 4.39 6.87
C THR A 107 10.49 4.87 5.44
N LEU A 108 10.27 3.99 4.47
CA LEU A 108 10.43 4.29 3.05
C LEU A 108 9.17 3.90 2.29
N VAL A 109 8.88 4.64 1.24
CA VAL A 109 7.80 4.28 0.30
C VAL A 109 8.14 4.83 -1.08
N ASP A 110 7.79 4.05 -2.10
CA ASP A 110 7.84 4.49 -3.49
C ASP A 110 6.41 4.73 -3.95
N VAL A 111 6.15 5.91 -4.51
CA VAL A 111 4.81 6.34 -4.90
C VAL A 111 4.83 6.77 -6.36
N ASN A 112 3.85 6.29 -7.13
CA ASN A 112 3.69 6.76 -8.49
C ASN A 112 3.35 8.26 -8.46
N GLU A 113 4.17 9.07 -9.15
CA GLU A 113 4.01 10.52 -9.18
C GLU A 113 2.64 10.94 -9.67
N GLN A 114 2.04 10.18 -10.58
CA GLN A 114 0.74 10.48 -11.15
C GLN A 114 -0.42 10.20 -10.20
N ASN A 115 -0.15 9.50 -9.10
CA ASN A 115 -1.15 9.25 -8.07
C ASN A 115 -1.06 10.33 -7.00
N GLY A 116 -1.62 11.51 -7.31
CA GLY A 116 -1.54 12.67 -6.42
C GLY A 116 -2.19 12.45 -5.05
N GLN A 117 -3.22 11.61 -4.97
CA GLN A 117 -3.85 11.28 -3.69
C GLN A 117 -2.89 10.52 -2.78
N ALA A 118 -2.17 9.55 -3.31
CA ALA A 118 -1.20 8.78 -2.53
C ALA A 118 -0.04 9.68 -2.10
N VAL A 119 0.49 10.50 -3.02
CA VAL A 119 1.56 11.44 -2.69
C VAL A 119 1.12 12.35 -1.54
N GLY A 120 -0.06 12.95 -1.64
CA GLY A 120 -0.59 13.81 -0.59
C GLY A 120 -0.80 13.09 0.73
N PHE A 121 -1.28 11.86 0.67
CA PHE A 121 -1.47 11.03 1.88
C PHE A 121 -0.15 10.81 2.61
N TYR A 122 0.90 10.39 1.89
CA TYR A 122 2.19 10.15 2.52
C TYR A 122 2.84 11.44 3.02
N GLU A 123 2.72 12.54 2.27
CA GLU A 123 3.23 13.84 2.71
C GLU A 123 2.53 14.29 4.00
N HIS A 124 1.22 14.16 4.05
CA HIS A 124 0.44 14.52 5.23
C HIS A 124 0.82 13.65 6.44
N TYR A 125 1.12 12.38 6.21
CA TYR A 125 1.57 11.47 7.28
C TYR A 125 2.94 11.87 7.85
N GLY A 126 3.80 12.44 7.03
CA GLY A 126 5.12 12.87 7.46
C GLY A 126 6.27 12.38 6.58
N PHE A 127 5.95 11.83 5.42
CA PHE A 127 6.99 11.44 4.45
C PHE A 127 7.38 12.63 3.60
N GLU A 128 8.62 12.64 3.13
CA GLU A 128 9.14 13.64 2.20
C GLU A 128 9.80 12.97 1.02
N VAL A 129 9.70 13.60 -0.15
CA VAL A 129 10.38 13.12 -1.36
C VAL A 129 11.87 13.42 -1.24
N PHE A 130 12.69 12.41 -1.46
CA PHE A 130 14.15 12.59 -1.46
C PHE A 130 14.79 12.20 -2.79
N ASP A 131 14.06 11.54 -3.68
CA ASP A 131 14.56 11.13 -4.99
C ASP A 131 13.39 10.83 -5.92
N ARG A 132 13.67 10.72 -7.21
CA ARG A 132 12.67 10.47 -8.24
C ARG A 132 13.29 9.61 -9.34
N SER A 133 12.53 8.62 -9.80
CA SER A 133 12.88 7.82 -10.98
C SER A 133 11.88 8.11 -12.09
N GLU A 134 12.33 8.16 -13.34
CA GLU A 134 11.44 8.46 -14.47
C GLU A 134 10.61 7.26 -14.90
N THR A 135 11.03 6.04 -14.51
CA THR A 135 10.32 4.81 -14.81
C THR A 135 10.07 4.05 -13.52
N ASP A 136 9.07 3.16 -13.54
CA ASP A 136 8.81 2.27 -12.42
C ASP A 136 9.82 1.11 -12.41
N GLY A 137 9.69 0.21 -11.42
CA GLY A 137 10.60 -0.92 -11.26
C GLY A 137 10.55 -1.93 -12.40
N MET A 138 9.54 -1.85 -13.26
CA MET A 138 9.39 -2.71 -14.43
C MET A 138 9.88 -2.03 -15.71
N GLY A 139 10.37 -0.79 -15.62
CA GLY A 139 10.82 -0.04 -16.78
C GLY A 139 9.73 0.67 -17.55
N ASP A 140 8.50 0.65 -17.05
CA ASP A 140 7.38 1.35 -17.68
C ASP A 140 7.47 2.86 -17.41
N PRO A 141 6.89 3.72 -18.29
CA PRO A 141 7.02 5.16 -18.17
C PRO A 141 6.06 5.75 -17.11
N PHE A 142 6.14 5.25 -15.89
CA PHE A 142 5.41 5.75 -14.75
C PHE A 142 6.43 6.28 -13.73
N PRO A 143 6.60 7.60 -13.64
CA PRO A 143 7.58 8.17 -12.71
C PRO A 143 7.26 7.83 -11.26
N ILE A 144 8.30 7.52 -10.49
CA ILE A 144 8.19 7.13 -9.09
C ILE A 144 8.87 8.18 -8.22
N LEU A 145 8.16 8.62 -7.19
CA LEU A 145 8.73 9.46 -6.15
C LEU A 145 9.20 8.55 -5.01
N HIS A 146 10.46 8.70 -4.64
CA HIS A 146 11.02 7.96 -3.51
C HIS A 146 10.89 8.83 -2.27
N MET A 147 10.15 8.34 -1.28
CA MET A 147 9.84 9.12 -0.08
C MET A 147 10.37 8.42 1.15
N ARG A 148 10.73 9.22 2.16
CA ARG A 148 11.18 8.73 3.46
C ARG A 148 10.42 9.43 4.57
N LEU A 149 10.20 8.71 5.66
CA LEU A 149 9.55 9.28 6.84
C LEU A 149 10.51 10.26 7.50
N ARG A 150 10.07 11.51 7.68
CA ARG A 150 10.88 12.53 8.36
C ARG A 150 11.00 12.18 9.84
N PRO A 151 12.18 12.39 10.44
CA PRO A 151 12.29 12.28 11.88
C PRO A 151 11.35 13.30 12.54
N THR A 152 10.57 12.86 13.53
CA THR A 152 9.69 13.77 14.24
C THR A 152 10.51 14.57 15.24
N SER A 153 10.36 15.89 15.21
CA SER A 153 11.15 16.77 16.07
C SER A 153 10.82 16.57 17.56
N HIS A 154 9.65 16.07 17.85
CA HIS A 154 9.19 15.78 19.22
C HIS A 154 8.93 14.31 19.43
N GLY A 155 9.05 13.51 18.41
CA GLY A 155 8.86 12.07 18.49
C GLY A 155 9.95 11.41 19.30
N SER A 156 11.03 12.10 19.43
CA SER A 156 12.09 11.72 20.32
C SER A 156 11.67 11.81 21.79
N ALA A 157 10.66 12.53 22.03
CA ALA A 157 10.16 12.68 23.37
C ALA A 157 9.45 11.42 23.83
#